data_9ce3f7909644e18fcd91e97e11306d59
#
_entry.id   9ce3f7909644e18fcd91e97e11306d59
#
_cell.length_a   1.000
_cell.length_b   1.000
_cell.length_c   1.000
_cell.angle_alpha   90.00
_cell.angle_beta   90.00
_cell.angle_gamma   90.00
#
_symmetry.space_group_name_H-M   'P 1'
#
loop_
_entity.id
_entity.type
_entity.pdbx_description
1 polymer ?
#
loop_
_entity_poly.entity_id
_entity_poly.type
_entity_poly.pdbx_seq_one_letter_code
_entity_poly.pdbx_strand_id
1 'polypeptide(L)'
;MTLAERKRQLVSDELSGAALRLLARKGFDAVTIDEIVAAAGVSKRTFFRYFASKEDVVIQFLAGMGTAMRAELAGRPAPEPPSVALRHTVRLSIDACAGHADQALRVVQLILGTPSLLARFLERQAQWRDELAAEVADRLELDPKADLYPQLAAGMALTAFGAVLQQWSDSDGAEDPADLTDRAFAIIAPALDAIV
;
A
#
# COMPACT_ATOMS: atom_id res chain seq x y z
N MET A 1 -0.73 15.90 17.69
CA MET A 1 -1.73 16.14 16.60
C MET A 1 -2.83 17.03 17.13
N THR A 2 -3.01 18.22 16.57
CA THR A 2 -4.03 19.19 17.00
C THR A 2 -5.41 18.79 16.52
N LEU A 3 -6.48 19.38 17.11
CA LEU A 3 -7.87 19.14 16.68
C LEU A 3 -8.08 19.53 15.19
N ALA A 4 -7.41 20.59 14.74
CA ALA A 4 -7.47 21.05 13.35
C ALA A 4 -6.84 20.04 12.38
N GLU A 5 -5.70 19.46 12.76
CA GLU A 5 -5.02 18.40 11.98
C GLU A 5 -5.89 17.13 11.89
N ARG A 6 -6.49 16.70 13.02
CA ARG A 6 -7.43 15.57 13.03
C ARG A 6 -8.62 15.78 12.10
N LYS A 7 -9.24 16.97 12.18
CA LYS A 7 -10.38 17.33 11.32
C LYS A 7 -9.97 17.34 9.85
N ARG A 8 -8.76 17.86 9.56
CA ARG A 8 -8.22 17.87 8.20
C ARG A 8 -8.01 16.45 7.67
N GLN A 9 -7.43 15.57 8.50
CA GLN A 9 -7.21 14.17 8.13
C GLN A 9 -8.54 13.45 7.86
N LEU A 10 -9.54 13.57 8.75
CA LEU A 10 -10.85 12.96 8.57
C LEU A 10 -11.51 13.36 7.25
N VAL A 11 -11.46 14.66 6.91
CA VAL A 11 -12.04 15.15 5.63
C VAL A 11 -11.25 14.61 4.43
N SER A 12 -9.92 14.52 4.54
CA SER A 12 -9.07 13.94 3.50
C SER A 12 -9.41 12.46 3.28
N ASP A 13 -9.54 11.68 4.36
CA ASP A 13 -9.81 10.25 4.31
C ASP A 13 -11.21 9.96 3.74
N GLU A 14 -12.22 10.74 4.14
CA GLU A 14 -13.58 10.61 3.62
C GLU A 14 -13.65 10.93 2.13
N LEU A 15 -12.98 12.01 1.71
CA LEU A 15 -12.90 12.41 0.32
C LEU A 15 -12.13 11.38 -0.52
N SER A 16 -11.01 10.85 -0.01
CA SER A 16 -10.25 9.77 -0.66
C SER A 16 -11.09 8.51 -0.81
N GLY A 17 -11.79 8.10 0.24
CA GLY A 17 -12.66 6.93 0.20
C GLY A 17 -13.79 7.08 -0.83
N ALA A 18 -14.45 8.23 -0.89
CA ALA A 18 -15.50 8.50 -1.87
C ALA A 18 -14.94 8.49 -3.31
N ALA A 19 -13.79 9.12 -3.52
CA ALA A 19 -13.13 9.16 -4.83
C ALA A 19 -12.70 7.77 -5.29
N LEU A 20 -12.01 7.00 -4.44
CA LEU A 20 -11.56 5.63 -4.77
C LEU A 20 -12.73 4.71 -5.11
N ARG A 21 -13.84 4.77 -4.34
CA ARG A 21 -15.04 4.00 -4.66
C ARG A 21 -15.62 4.34 -6.02
N LEU A 22 -15.63 5.63 -6.37
CA LEU A 22 -16.18 6.10 -7.64
C LEU A 22 -15.28 5.70 -8.81
N LEU A 23 -13.96 5.91 -8.67
CA LEU A 23 -12.93 5.53 -9.65
C LEU A 23 -12.93 4.01 -9.90
N ALA A 24 -13.00 3.21 -8.86
CA ALA A 24 -13.03 1.75 -8.94
C ALA A 24 -14.31 1.23 -9.62
N ARG A 25 -15.43 1.94 -9.49
CA ARG A 25 -16.72 1.54 -10.08
C ARG A 25 -16.88 1.94 -11.53
N LYS A 26 -16.41 3.13 -11.93
CA LYS A 26 -16.64 3.71 -13.25
C LYS A 26 -15.41 3.68 -14.16
N GLY A 27 -14.23 3.35 -13.61
CA GLY A 27 -12.96 3.48 -14.28
C GLY A 27 -12.36 4.89 -14.15
N PHE A 28 -11.03 4.97 -14.30
CA PHE A 28 -10.28 6.19 -14.04
C PHE A 28 -10.66 7.34 -14.98
N ASP A 29 -10.74 7.07 -16.27
CA ASP A 29 -10.97 8.11 -17.30
C ASP A 29 -12.40 8.64 -17.30
N ALA A 30 -13.37 7.79 -16.95
CA ALA A 30 -14.79 8.14 -16.95
C ALA A 30 -15.22 9.02 -15.77
N VAL A 31 -14.38 9.13 -14.70
CA VAL A 31 -14.72 9.89 -13.50
C VAL A 31 -14.15 11.30 -13.56
N THR A 32 -15.01 12.29 -13.30
CA THR A 32 -14.65 13.70 -13.20
C THR A 32 -14.52 14.15 -11.74
N ILE A 33 -13.77 15.24 -11.52
CA ILE A 33 -13.67 15.84 -10.17
C ILE A 33 -15.05 16.32 -9.69
N ASP A 34 -15.95 16.76 -10.59
CA ASP A 34 -17.32 17.13 -10.25
C ASP A 34 -18.11 15.99 -9.63
N GLU A 35 -17.98 14.79 -10.17
CA GLU A 35 -18.63 13.60 -9.62
C GLU A 35 -18.03 13.21 -8.26
N ILE A 36 -16.70 13.33 -8.11
CA ILE A 36 -16.01 13.04 -6.83
C ILE A 36 -16.52 13.99 -5.74
N VAL A 37 -16.54 15.29 -5.98
CA VAL A 37 -16.97 16.26 -4.97
C VAL A 37 -18.45 16.16 -4.64
N ALA A 38 -19.29 15.85 -5.64
CA ALA A 38 -20.71 15.58 -5.43
C ALA A 38 -20.91 14.32 -4.55
N ALA A 39 -20.17 13.25 -4.81
CA ALA A 39 -20.25 12.01 -4.04
C ALA A 39 -19.76 12.19 -2.59
N ALA A 40 -18.77 13.06 -2.36
CA ALA A 40 -18.24 13.37 -1.03
C ALA A 40 -19.00 14.51 -0.31
N GLY A 41 -19.98 15.15 -0.96
CA GLY A 41 -20.73 16.27 -0.38
C GLY A 41 -19.86 17.51 -0.10
N VAL A 42 -18.79 17.74 -0.88
CA VAL A 42 -17.88 18.88 -0.72
C VAL A 42 -17.81 19.75 -1.98
N SER A 43 -17.21 20.93 -1.85
CA SER A 43 -16.97 21.82 -3.00
C SER A 43 -15.68 21.46 -3.75
N LYS A 44 -15.57 21.83 -5.05
CA LYS A 44 -14.29 21.75 -5.80
C LYS A 44 -13.16 22.46 -5.08
N ARG A 45 -13.41 23.61 -4.45
CA ARG A 45 -12.42 24.34 -3.66
C ARG A 45 -11.93 23.50 -2.48
N THR A 46 -12.82 22.71 -1.87
CA THR A 46 -12.45 21.79 -0.80
C THR A 46 -11.59 20.66 -1.34
N PHE A 47 -11.93 20.07 -2.47
CA PHE A 47 -11.11 19.04 -3.14
C PHE A 47 -9.69 19.55 -3.40
N PHE A 48 -9.54 20.67 -4.12
CA PHE A 48 -8.24 21.23 -4.50
C PHE A 48 -7.41 21.76 -3.32
N ARG A 49 -7.98 21.84 -2.13
CA ARG A 49 -7.21 22.09 -0.90
C ARG A 49 -6.45 20.85 -0.42
N TYR A 50 -6.91 19.65 -0.78
CA TYR A 50 -6.32 18.37 -0.36
C TYR A 50 -5.58 17.64 -1.48
N PHE A 51 -6.06 17.74 -2.69
CA PHE A 51 -5.57 16.97 -3.85
C PHE A 51 -5.36 17.89 -5.04
N ALA A 52 -4.23 17.77 -5.73
CA ALA A 52 -3.94 18.52 -6.94
C ALA A 52 -4.73 17.97 -8.15
N SER A 53 -5.01 16.68 -8.17
CA SER A 53 -5.71 15.99 -9.26
C SER A 53 -6.43 14.73 -8.73
N LYS A 54 -7.16 14.02 -9.61
CA LYS A 54 -7.76 12.72 -9.25
C LYS A 54 -6.70 11.62 -9.06
N GLU A 55 -5.57 11.72 -9.75
CA GLU A 55 -4.40 10.86 -9.56
C GLU A 55 -3.82 11.02 -8.15
N ASP A 56 -3.79 12.27 -7.65
CA ASP A 56 -3.23 12.59 -6.34
C ASP A 56 -3.98 11.89 -5.19
N VAL A 57 -5.28 11.63 -5.36
CA VAL A 57 -6.07 10.82 -4.41
C VAL A 57 -5.46 9.42 -4.26
N VAL A 58 -5.13 8.78 -5.37
CA VAL A 58 -4.52 7.43 -5.37
C VAL A 58 -3.11 7.48 -4.80
N ILE A 59 -2.33 8.51 -5.16
CA ILE A 59 -0.97 8.70 -4.65
C ILE A 59 -0.97 8.87 -3.12
N GLN A 60 -1.88 9.67 -2.58
CA GLN A 60 -1.97 9.87 -1.12
C GLN A 60 -2.45 8.60 -0.40
N PHE A 61 -3.36 7.84 -0.99
CA PHE A 61 -3.76 6.53 -0.48
C PHE A 61 -2.55 5.57 -0.40
N LEU A 62 -1.78 5.46 -1.46
CA LEU A 62 -0.55 4.66 -1.49
C LEU A 62 0.49 5.16 -0.46
N ALA A 63 0.64 6.48 -0.29
CA ALA A 63 1.54 7.03 0.72
C ALA A 63 1.14 6.62 2.15
N GLY A 64 -0.15 6.61 2.45
CA GLY A 64 -0.68 6.12 3.73
C GLY A 64 -0.35 4.65 3.98
N MET A 65 -0.44 3.80 2.95
CA MET A 65 -0.06 2.38 3.04
C MET A 65 1.42 2.21 3.42
N GLY A 66 2.33 2.93 2.78
CA GLY A 66 3.76 2.87 3.08
C GLY A 66 4.07 3.28 4.51
N THR A 67 3.45 4.35 4.98
CA THR A 67 3.58 4.80 6.37
C THR A 67 3.11 3.73 7.37
N ALA A 68 1.99 3.05 7.07
CA ALA A 68 1.47 1.98 7.91
C ALA A 68 2.38 0.74 7.92
N MET A 69 2.88 0.33 6.74
CA MET A 69 3.84 -0.79 6.63
C MET A 69 5.12 -0.51 7.41
N ARG A 70 5.70 0.68 7.28
CA ARG A 70 6.88 1.07 8.03
C ARG A 70 6.65 1.04 9.55
N ALA A 71 5.53 1.60 10.01
CA ALA A 71 5.17 1.60 11.43
C ALA A 71 4.96 0.18 11.98
N GLU A 72 4.35 -0.71 11.19
CA GLU A 72 4.19 -2.12 11.54
C GLU A 72 5.55 -2.79 11.72
N LEU A 73 6.46 -2.67 10.74
CA LEU A 73 7.78 -3.28 10.80
C LEU A 73 8.59 -2.78 12.01
N ALA A 74 8.58 -1.47 12.25
CA ALA A 74 9.26 -0.86 13.40
C ALA A 74 8.69 -1.34 14.74
N GLY A 75 7.39 -1.66 14.81
CA GLY A 75 6.70 -2.16 16.01
C GLY A 75 6.85 -3.66 16.25
N ARG A 76 7.39 -4.44 15.30
CA ARG A 76 7.52 -5.90 15.45
C ARG A 76 8.60 -6.29 16.49
N PRO A 77 8.41 -7.39 17.25
CA PRO A 77 9.39 -7.86 18.23
C PRO A 77 10.78 -8.08 17.60
N ALA A 78 11.84 -7.62 18.26
CA ALA A 78 13.21 -7.73 17.75
C ALA A 78 13.68 -9.17 17.45
N PRO A 79 13.34 -10.21 18.27
CA PRO A 79 13.80 -11.57 18.01
C PRO A 79 13.00 -12.31 16.94
N GLU A 80 11.98 -11.66 16.34
CA GLU A 80 11.18 -12.26 15.28
C GLU A 80 11.99 -12.37 13.97
N PRO A 81 11.96 -13.55 13.28
CA PRO A 81 12.65 -13.73 12.01
C PRO A 81 12.23 -12.67 10.97
N PRO A 82 13.14 -12.19 10.10
CA PRO A 82 12.84 -11.22 9.07
C PRO A 82 11.68 -11.61 8.16
N SER A 83 11.58 -12.90 7.79
CA SER A 83 10.46 -13.41 6.97
C SER A 83 9.10 -13.19 7.64
N VAL A 84 9.03 -13.42 8.95
CA VAL A 84 7.80 -13.26 9.73
C VAL A 84 7.45 -11.78 9.87
N ALA A 85 8.43 -10.94 10.25
CA ALA A 85 8.22 -9.51 10.40
C ALA A 85 7.75 -8.84 9.10
N LEU A 86 8.43 -9.14 7.97
CA LEU A 86 8.08 -8.59 6.66
C LEU A 86 6.74 -9.14 6.14
N ARG A 87 6.43 -10.41 6.40
CA ARG A 87 5.12 -10.96 6.06
C ARG A 87 3.99 -10.22 6.77
N HIS A 88 4.10 -9.98 8.07
CA HIS A 88 3.12 -9.20 8.82
C HIS A 88 3.00 -7.77 8.29
N THR A 89 4.13 -7.15 7.96
CA THR A 89 4.18 -5.80 7.37
C THR A 89 3.38 -5.70 6.07
N VAL A 90 3.56 -6.65 5.15
CA VAL A 90 2.82 -6.71 3.90
C VAL A 90 1.36 -7.06 4.14
N ARG A 91 1.10 -8.05 5.01
CA ARG A 91 -0.24 -8.52 5.32
C ARG A 91 -1.14 -7.45 5.93
N LEU A 92 -0.58 -6.50 6.69
CA LEU A 92 -1.34 -5.36 7.22
C LEU A 92 -2.15 -4.64 6.14
N SER A 93 -1.57 -4.45 4.95
CA SER A 93 -2.24 -3.78 3.82
C SER A 93 -3.34 -4.65 3.21
N ILE A 94 -3.20 -5.97 3.25
CA ILE A 94 -4.20 -6.94 2.81
C ILE A 94 -5.35 -7.01 3.80
N ASP A 95 -5.04 -7.17 5.09
CA ASP A 95 -6.03 -7.31 6.17
C ASP A 95 -6.88 -6.05 6.35
N ALA A 96 -6.31 -4.86 6.10
CA ALA A 96 -7.07 -3.60 6.09
C ALA A 96 -8.21 -3.58 5.06
N CYS A 97 -8.14 -4.44 4.04
CA CYS A 97 -9.13 -4.57 2.97
C CYS A 97 -10.17 -5.68 3.24
N ALA A 98 -9.95 -6.55 4.24
CA ALA A 98 -10.77 -7.76 4.45
C ALA A 98 -12.28 -7.47 4.64
N GLY A 99 -12.63 -6.37 5.29
CA GLY A 99 -14.04 -5.96 5.47
C GLY A 99 -14.73 -5.44 4.19
N HIS A 100 -13.97 -5.17 3.11
CA HIS A 100 -14.45 -4.58 1.85
C HIS A 100 -13.69 -5.17 0.65
N ALA A 101 -13.50 -6.48 0.61
CA ALA A 101 -12.68 -7.19 -0.36
C ALA A 101 -13.01 -6.85 -1.82
N ASP A 102 -14.31 -6.83 -2.18
CA ASP A 102 -14.75 -6.46 -3.54
C ASP A 102 -14.36 -5.03 -3.93
N GLN A 103 -14.38 -4.09 -2.98
CA GLN A 103 -13.99 -2.72 -3.25
C GLN A 103 -12.47 -2.62 -3.38
N ALA A 104 -11.73 -3.31 -2.54
CA ALA A 104 -10.27 -3.34 -2.56
C ALA A 104 -9.76 -3.98 -3.86
N LEU A 105 -10.36 -5.09 -4.28
CA LEU A 105 -10.06 -5.73 -5.57
C LEU A 105 -10.22 -4.75 -6.73
N ARG A 106 -11.35 -4.05 -6.79
CA ARG A 106 -11.57 -3.04 -7.84
C ARG A 106 -10.55 -1.90 -7.82
N VAL A 107 -10.09 -1.49 -6.64
CA VAL A 107 -9.01 -0.48 -6.53
C VAL A 107 -7.68 -1.05 -7.04
N VAL A 108 -7.35 -2.30 -6.69
CA VAL A 108 -6.16 -2.98 -7.21
C VAL A 108 -6.23 -3.11 -8.73
N GLN A 109 -7.34 -3.61 -9.27
CA GLN A 109 -7.57 -3.70 -10.72
C GLN A 109 -7.47 -2.34 -11.42
N LEU A 110 -8.00 -1.29 -10.81
CA LEU A 110 -7.89 0.09 -11.31
C LEU A 110 -6.42 0.53 -11.39
N ILE A 111 -5.64 0.30 -10.33
CA ILE A 111 -4.22 0.71 -10.28
C ILE A 111 -3.40 -0.08 -11.30
N LEU A 112 -3.55 -1.41 -11.32
CA LEU A 112 -2.78 -2.28 -12.21
C LEU A 112 -3.18 -2.12 -13.68
N GLY A 113 -4.46 -1.87 -13.95
CA GLY A 113 -5.01 -1.71 -15.30
C GLY A 113 -4.88 -0.32 -15.90
N THR A 114 -4.49 0.71 -15.12
CA THR A 114 -4.34 2.09 -15.61
C THR A 114 -2.85 2.45 -15.69
N PRO A 115 -2.25 2.62 -16.89
CA PRO A 115 -0.80 2.81 -17.03
C PRO A 115 -0.21 3.95 -16.19
N SER A 116 -0.91 5.10 -16.09
CA SER A 116 -0.45 6.22 -15.29
C SER A 116 -0.47 5.93 -13.78
N LEU A 117 -1.45 5.18 -13.30
CA LEU A 117 -1.54 4.78 -11.90
C LEU A 117 -0.54 3.67 -11.57
N LEU A 118 -0.34 2.71 -12.48
CA LEU A 118 0.68 1.68 -12.33
C LEU A 118 2.08 2.29 -12.21
N ALA A 119 2.42 3.27 -13.06
CA ALA A 119 3.69 3.96 -12.96
C ALA A 119 3.88 4.62 -11.58
N ARG A 120 2.85 5.27 -11.04
CA ARG A 120 2.89 5.88 -9.70
C ARG A 120 2.98 4.84 -8.59
N PHE A 121 2.31 3.71 -8.75
CA PHE A 121 2.44 2.60 -7.81
C PHE A 121 3.86 2.05 -7.76
N LEU A 122 4.51 1.84 -8.91
CA LEU A 122 5.89 1.37 -8.98
C LEU A 122 6.90 2.38 -8.41
N GLU A 123 6.71 3.68 -8.68
CA GLU A 123 7.50 4.75 -8.05
C GLU A 123 7.35 4.71 -6.52
N ARG A 124 6.14 4.49 -6.03
CA ARG A 124 5.88 4.39 -4.58
C ARG A 124 6.47 3.13 -3.97
N GLN A 125 6.39 2.00 -4.66
CA GLN A 125 7.05 0.77 -4.21
C GLN A 125 8.57 0.95 -4.06
N ALA A 126 9.22 1.70 -4.95
CA ALA A 126 10.65 1.99 -4.82
C ALA A 126 10.94 2.79 -3.53
N GLN A 127 10.10 3.76 -3.18
CA GLN A 127 10.22 4.51 -1.93
C GLN A 127 9.97 3.62 -0.69
N TRP A 128 8.95 2.78 -0.73
CA TRP A 128 8.68 1.83 0.37
C TRP A 128 9.84 0.87 0.59
N ARG A 129 10.47 0.40 -0.50
CA ARG A 129 11.65 -0.46 -0.38
C ARG A 129 12.75 0.22 0.40
N ASP A 130 13.05 1.49 0.11
CA ASP A 130 14.11 2.22 0.78
C ASP A 130 13.75 2.49 2.26
N GLU A 131 12.48 2.81 2.55
CA GLU A 131 11.97 3.00 3.92
C GLU A 131 12.00 1.69 4.73
N LEU A 132 11.54 0.56 4.15
CA LEU A 132 11.56 -0.74 4.81
C LEU A 132 12.97 -1.29 4.96
N ALA A 133 13.86 -1.04 4.00
CA ALA A 133 15.26 -1.44 4.10
C ALA A 133 15.96 -0.74 5.29
N ALA A 134 15.66 0.54 5.52
CA ALA A 134 16.17 1.25 6.69
C ALA A 134 15.70 0.58 8.00
N GLU A 135 14.42 0.25 8.10
CA GLU A 135 13.87 -0.44 9.30
C GLU A 135 14.44 -1.86 9.48
N VAL A 136 14.68 -2.60 8.38
CA VAL A 136 15.36 -3.91 8.43
C VAL A 136 16.79 -3.76 8.93
N ALA A 137 17.52 -2.74 8.44
CA ALA A 137 18.88 -2.46 8.87
C ALA A 137 18.94 -2.13 10.38
N ASP A 138 18.05 -1.25 10.85
CA ASP A 138 17.94 -0.88 12.27
C ASP A 138 17.64 -2.13 13.16
N ARG A 139 16.73 -3.00 12.73
CA ARG A 139 16.36 -4.22 13.48
C ARG A 139 17.50 -5.21 13.62
N LEU A 140 18.36 -5.32 12.60
CA LEU A 140 19.45 -6.31 12.53
C LEU A 140 20.82 -5.70 12.85
N GLU A 141 20.85 -4.42 13.26
CA GLU A 141 22.08 -3.67 13.56
C GLU A 141 23.07 -3.68 12.37
N LEU A 142 22.53 -3.61 11.12
CA LEU A 142 23.32 -3.59 9.88
C LEU A 142 23.55 -2.16 9.39
N ASP A 143 24.64 -1.94 8.64
CA ASP A 143 24.86 -0.67 7.95
C ASP A 143 24.08 -0.66 6.61
N PRO A 144 23.04 0.19 6.47
CA PRO A 144 22.22 0.22 5.26
C PRO A 144 22.97 0.63 3.99
N LYS A 145 24.21 1.14 4.13
CA LYS A 145 25.07 1.55 3.00
C LYS A 145 26.09 0.48 2.62
N ALA A 146 26.51 -0.34 3.58
CA ALA A 146 27.53 -1.37 3.37
C ALA A 146 26.90 -2.74 3.11
N ASP A 147 25.74 -3.03 3.73
CA ASP A 147 25.09 -4.33 3.65
C ASP A 147 24.01 -4.36 2.56
N LEU A 148 24.08 -5.37 1.68
CA LEU A 148 23.08 -5.59 0.64
C LEU A 148 21.77 -6.15 1.17
N TYR A 149 21.83 -6.86 2.29
CA TYR A 149 20.69 -7.62 2.81
C TYR A 149 19.43 -6.76 3.07
N PRO A 150 19.48 -5.58 3.72
CA PRO A 150 18.28 -4.78 3.96
C PRO A 150 17.50 -4.44 2.68
N GLN A 151 18.22 -4.04 1.63
CA GLN A 151 17.62 -3.71 0.33
C GLN A 151 17.04 -4.95 -0.36
N LEU A 152 17.73 -6.08 -0.29
CA LEU A 152 17.25 -7.36 -0.85
C LEU A 152 16.01 -7.85 -0.12
N ALA A 153 16.02 -7.84 1.22
CA ALA A 153 14.90 -8.29 2.05
C ALA A 153 13.63 -7.46 1.81
N ALA A 154 13.75 -6.13 1.85
CA ALA A 154 12.64 -5.23 1.53
C ALA A 154 12.17 -5.40 0.08
N GLY A 155 13.09 -5.56 -0.87
CA GLY A 155 12.79 -5.80 -2.28
C GLY A 155 12.03 -7.10 -2.50
N MET A 156 12.46 -8.21 -1.89
CA MET A 156 11.77 -9.49 -1.96
C MET A 156 10.35 -9.42 -1.38
N ALA A 157 10.19 -8.78 -0.22
CA ALA A 157 8.88 -8.61 0.41
C ALA A 157 7.91 -7.82 -0.48
N LEU A 158 8.36 -6.71 -1.08
CA LEU A 158 7.53 -5.90 -1.98
C LEU A 158 7.28 -6.56 -3.34
N THR A 159 8.23 -7.37 -3.83
CA THR A 159 8.01 -8.19 -5.03
C THR A 159 6.94 -9.25 -4.75
N ALA A 160 6.99 -9.92 -3.60
CA ALA A 160 5.94 -10.84 -3.17
C ALA A 160 4.58 -10.14 -3.06
N PHE A 161 4.54 -8.95 -2.45
CA PHE A 161 3.32 -8.13 -2.39
C PHE A 161 2.75 -7.82 -3.78
N GLY A 162 3.59 -7.36 -4.71
CA GLY A 162 3.16 -7.08 -6.09
C GLY A 162 2.61 -8.33 -6.79
N ALA A 163 3.26 -9.49 -6.62
CA ALA A 163 2.80 -10.77 -7.18
C ALA A 163 1.45 -11.20 -6.59
N VAL A 164 1.23 -11.01 -5.29
CA VAL A 164 -0.05 -11.27 -4.63
C VAL A 164 -1.16 -10.40 -5.20
N LEU A 165 -0.93 -9.09 -5.35
CA LEU A 165 -1.92 -8.17 -5.91
C LEU A 165 -2.26 -8.54 -7.36
N GLN A 166 -1.25 -8.90 -8.17
CA GLN A 166 -1.44 -9.31 -9.55
C GLN A 166 -2.27 -10.59 -9.63
N GLN A 167 -1.91 -11.64 -8.87
CA GLN A 167 -2.61 -12.93 -8.85
C GLN A 167 -4.07 -12.76 -8.36
N TRP A 168 -4.28 -11.95 -7.33
CA TRP A 168 -5.62 -11.65 -6.84
C TRP A 168 -6.46 -10.93 -7.88
N SER A 169 -5.87 -9.96 -8.58
CA SER A 169 -6.52 -9.26 -9.69
C SER A 169 -6.87 -10.19 -10.84
N ASP A 170 -5.92 -11.06 -11.26
CA ASP A 170 -6.08 -11.97 -12.39
C ASP A 170 -7.11 -13.07 -12.12
N SER A 171 -7.25 -13.49 -10.87
CA SER A 171 -8.28 -14.44 -10.43
C SER A 171 -9.66 -13.82 -10.25
N ASP A 172 -9.81 -12.51 -10.50
CA ASP A 172 -11.03 -11.72 -10.23
C ASP A 172 -11.56 -11.93 -8.79
N GLY A 173 -10.61 -12.05 -7.83
CA GLY A 173 -10.90 -12.22 -6.42
C GLY A 173 -11.25 -13.65 -5.99
N ALA A 174 -11.08 -14.64 -6.85
CA ALA A 174 -11.39 -16.03 -6.52
C ALA A 174 -10.40 -16.64 -5.50
N GLU A 175 -9.17 -16.13 -5.47
CA GLU A 175 -8.15 -16.52 -4.48
C GLU A 175 -8.12 -15.50 -3.33
N ASP A 176 -7.96 -15.98 -2.08
CA ASP A 176 -7.82 -15.11 -0.91
C ASP A 176 -6.42 -14.45 -0.91
N PRO A 177 -6.32 -13.12 -0.91
CA PRO A 177 -5.03 -12.44 -0.92
C PRO A 177 -4.20 -12.68 0.35
N ALA A 178 -4.83 -13.06 1.47
CA ALA A 178 -4.13 -13.46 2.68
C ALA A 178 -3.42 -14.80 2.51
N ASP A 179 -4.11 -15.80 1.92
CA ASP A 179 -3.53 -17.11 1.59
C ASP A 179 -2.43 -16.99 0.52
N LEU A 180 -2.64 -16.12 -0.48
CA LEU A 180 -1.61 -15.80 -1.48
C LEU A 180 -0.35 -15.20 -0.83
N THR A 181 -0.52 -14.31 0.16
CA THR A 181 0.58 -13.72 0.91
C THR A 181 1.36 -14.78 1.68
N ASP A 182 0.67 -15.66 2.39
CA ASP A 182 1.31 -16.75 3.14
C ASP A 182 2.09 -17.70 2.20
N ARG A 183 1.53 -18.06 1.04
CA ARG A 183 2.21 -18.87 0.01
C ARG A 183 3.44 -18.17 -0.57
N ALA A 184 3.33 -16.88 -0.89
CA ALA A 184 4.44 -16.10 -1.43
C ALA A 184 5.60 -16.01 -0.42
N PHE A 185 5.28 -15.73 0.85
CA PHE A 185 6.30 -15.67 1.90
C PHE A 185 6.90 -17.03 2.25
N ALA A 186 6.17 -18.13 2.15
CA ALA A 186 6.75 -19.47 2.29
C ALA A 186 7.85 -19.77 1.25
N ILE A 187 7.74 -19.19 0.05
CA ILE A 187 8.75 -19.33 -1.01
C ILE A 187 10.02 -18.55 -0.68
N ILE A 188 9.89 -17.29 -0.19
CA ILE A 188 11.04 -16.40 0.02
C ILE A 188 11.62 -16.45 1.43
N ALA A 189 10.92 -17.05 2.40
CA ALA A 189 11.35 -17.14 3.80
C ALA A 189 12.78 -17.71 3.98
N PRO A 190 13.19 -18.80 3.28
CA PRO A 190 14.55 -19.32 3.44
C PRO A 190 15.64 -18.30 3.07
N ALA A 191 15.39 -17.44 2.08
CA ALA A 191 16.33 -16.39 1.68
C ALA A 191 16.29 -15.19 2.65
N LEU A 192 15.10 -14.87 3.19
CA LEU A 192 14.94 -13.80 4.17
C LEU A 192 15.58 -14.15 5.53
N ASP A 193 15.59 -15.41 5.91
CA ASP A 193 16.10 -15.84 7.21
C ASP A 193 17.55 -16.36 7.15
N ALA A 194 18.21 -16.29 5.97
CA ALA A 194 19.56 -16.82 5.77
C ALA A 194 20.67 -16.07 6.55
N ILE A 195 20.39 -14.95 7.15
CA ILE A 195 21.35 -14.08 7.88
C ILE A 195 21.17 -14.19 9.41
N VAL A 196 20.14 -14.86 9.88
CA VAL A 196 19.80 -14.99 11.32
C VAL A 196 20.33 -16.28 11.91
#